data_1842743ce36fae621658be7a05d6ed97
#
_entry.id   1842743ce36fae621658be7a05d6ed97
#
_cell.length_a   1.000
_cell.length_b   1.000
_cell.length_c   1.000
_cell.angle_alpha   90.00
_cell.angle_beta   90.00
_cell.angle_gamma   90.00
#
_symmetry.space_group_name_H-M   'P 1'
#
loop_
_entity.id
_entity.type
_entity.pdbx_description
1 polymer ?
#
loop_
_entity_poly.entity_id
_entity_poly.type
_entity_poly.pdbx_seq_one_letter_code
_entity_poly.pdbx_strand_id
1 'polypeptide(L)'
;MKKLVTALTLVAFTMVSTPTFATASVKKGQKIYKKKMPKYCGFSGVRFARTHTQDEWEELYADDDFKAETKRICPKLPLKKIKKSWWDHLYEFTYEYGTGGSHVPKC
;
A
#
# COMPACT_ATOMS: atom_id res chain seq x y z
N MET A 1 13.75 -54.98 -16.23
CA MET A 1 13.69 -54.44 -16.16
C MET A 1 13.45 -53.49 -16.05
N LYS A 2 13.45 -53.07 -16.07
CA LYS A 2 13.37 -52.18 -15.88
C LYS A 2 12.97 -51.20 -15.72
N LYS A 3 12.90 -50.72 -15.60
CA LYS A 3 12.66 -49.82 -15.42
C LYS A 3 12.36 -48.82 -15.27
N LEU A 4 12.29 -48.36 -15.20
CA LEU A 4 12.13 -47.45 -14.97
C LEU A 4 11.75 -46.48 -14.84
N VAL A 5 11.73 -45.97 -14.65
CA VAL A 5 11.47 -45.07 -14.45
C VAL A 5 11.12 -44.21 -14.30
N THR A 6 11.06 -43.73 -14.25
CA THR A 6 10.86 -42.88 -14.09
C THR A 6 10.54 -41.93 -13.90
N ALA A 7 10.42 -41.43 -13.83
CA ALA A 7 10.22 -40.43 -13.52
C ALA A 7 9.92 -39.51 -13.43
N LEU A 8 9.80 -39.19 -13.43
CA LEU A 8 9.63 -38.26 -13.29
C LEU A 8 9.27 -37.28 -13.09
N THR A 9 9.25 -36.77 -12.95
CA THR A 9 9.05 -35.85 -12.68
C THR A 9 8.72 -34.92 -12.58
N LEU A 10 8.56 -34.48 -12.57
CA LEU A 10 8.31 -33.52 -12.38
C LEU A 10 7.97 -32.54 -12.21
N VAL A 11 7.99 -31.95 -12.13
CA VAL A 11 7.79 -31.04 -11.93
C VAL A 11 7.40 -30.08 -11.67
N ALA A 12 7.36 -29.53 -11.52
CA ALA A 12 7.08 -28.60 -11.17
C ALA A 12 6.73 -27.66 -11.15
N PHE A 13 6.68 -27.28 -11.24
CA PHE A 13 6.49 -26.26 -11.18
C PHE A 13 5.98 -25.36 -10.81
N THR A 14 5.95 -24.74 -10.66
CA THR A 14 5.64 -23.93 -10.24
C THR A 14 5.37 -22.94 -10.25
N MET A 15 5.10 -22.42 -10.35
CA MET A 15 4.89 -21.45 -10.39
C MET A 15 4.49 -20.64 -9.85
N VAL A 16 4.57 -19.93 -9.72
CA VAL A 16 4.37 -19.18 -9.12
C VAL A 16 3.78 -18.26 -9.13
N SER A 17 3.41 -17.81 -9.01
CA SER A 17 2.81 -17.05 -9.04
C SER A 17 2.57 -16.09 -8.37
N THR A 18 2.58 -15.35 -8.55
CA THR A 18 2.45 -14.31 -7.96
C THR A 18 1.18 -13.99 -7.78
N PRO A 19 0.85 -13.58 -7.00
CA PRO A 19 -0.34 -13.25 -6.64
C PRO A 19 -0.76 -12.11 -7.09
N THR A 20 -1.26 -11.99 -7.77
CA THR A 20 -1.61 -10.87 -8.21
C THR A 20 -2.68 -10.36 -7.56
N PHE A 21 -3.28 -10.97 -6.91
CA PHE A 21 -4.41 -10.54 -6.46
C PHE A 21 -4.23 -9.41 -5.69
N ALA A 22 -4.86 -9.00 -5.25
CA ALA A 22 -4.92 -8.01 -4.49
C ALA A 22 -3.84 -7.32 -4.18
N THR A 23 -3.09 -7.10 -4.95
CA THR A 23 -2.01 -6.40 -4.63
C THR A 23 -2.35 -5.00 -4.42
N ALA A 24 -1.98 -4.47 -3.35
CA ALA A 24 -2.15 -3.05 -3.11
C ALA A 24 -1.33 -2.27 -4.10
N SER A 25 -1.78 -1.12 -4.47
CA SER A 25 -1.17 -0.36 -5.53
C SER A 25 -0.96 1.09 -5.15
N VAL A 26 0.25 1.56 -5.36
CA VAL A 26 0.60 2.95 -5.12
C VAL A 26 -0.27 3.86 -5.99
N LYS A 27 -0.46 3.49 -7.23
CA LYS A 27 -1.27 4.29 -8.13
C LYS A 27 -2.71 4.40 -7.70
N LYS A 28 -3.28 3.31 -7.24
CA LYS A 28 -4.64 3.34 -6.77
C LYS A 28 -4.76 4.17 -5.51
N GLY A 29 -3.78 4.05 -4.63
CA GLY A 29 -3.76 4.85 -3.42
C GLY A 29 -3.70 6.33 -3.73
N GLN A 30 -2.89 6.70 -4.68
CA GLN A 30 -2.78 8.07 -5.10
C GLN A 30 -4.10 8.59 -5.65
N LYS A 31 -4.76 7.77 -6.46
CA LYS A 31 -6.05 8.14 -6.99
C LYS A 31 -7.09 8.30 -5.92
N ILE A 32 -7.11 7.40 -4.96
CA ILE A 32 -8.07 7.47 -3.86
C ILE A 32 -7.84 8.75 -3.08
N TYR A 33 -6.60 9.06 -2.77
CA TYR A 33 -6.32 10.29 -2.06
C TYR A 33 -6.83 11.49 -2.86
N LYS A 34 -6.48 11.56 -4.12
CA LYS A 34 -6.87 12.69 -4.94
C LYS A 34 -8.38 12.90 -5.02
N LYS A 35 -9.11 11.80 -5.05
CA LYS A 35 -10.55 11.90 -5.17
C LYS A 35 -11.27 12.14 -3.86
N LYS A 36 -10.78 11.58 -2.79
CA LYS A 36 -11.55 11.57 -1.55
C LYS A 36 -11.02 12.44 -0.44
N MET A 37 -9.76 12.75 -0.44
CA MET A 37 -9.17 13.32 0.77
C MET A 37 -8.80 14.80 0.75
N PRO A 38 -8.47 15.41 -0.36
CA PRO A 38 -8.00 16.80 -0.29
C PRO A 38 -8.99 17.78 0.30
N LYS A 39 -10.26 17.59 0.06
CA LYS A 39 -11.24 18.53 0.60
C LYS A 39 -11.33 18.43 2.13
N TYR A 40 -10.92 17.32 2.69
CA TYR A 40 -10.92 17.18 4.14
C TYR A 40 -9.56 17.51 4.72
N CYS A 41 -8.49 17.11 4.02
CA CYS A 41 -7.13 17.29 4.54
C CYS A 41 -6.56 18.67 4.21
N GLY A 42 -6.95 19.22 3.08
CA GLY A 42 -6.49 20.57 2.74
C GLY A 42 -5.10 20.64 2.13
N PHE A 43 -4.50 19.51 1.80
CA PHE A 43 -3.18 19.53 1.18
C PHE A 43 -3.02 18.31 0.27
N SER A 44 -1.93 18.28 -0.46
CA SER A 44 -1.72 17.26 -1.48
C SER A 44 -1.40 15.90 -0.87
N GLY A 45 -1.54 14.86 -1.69
CA GLY A 45 -1.20 13.53 -1.23
C GLY A 45 0.25 13.36 -0.90
N VAL A 46 1.13 14.01 -1.66
CA VAL A 46 2.54 13.94 -1.38
C VAL A 46 2.84 14.55 -0.02
N ARG A 47 2.20 15.65 0.28
CA ARG A 47 2.40 16.28 1.57
C ARG A 47 1.88 15.41 2.70
N PHE A 48 0.75 14.75 2.46
CA PHE A 48 0.22 13.80 3.44
C PHE A 48 1.23 12.67 3.68
N ALA A 49 1.75 12.10 2.62
CA ALA A 49 2.68 10.98 2.74
C ALA A 49 3.97 11.40 3.43
N ARG A 50 4.37 12.63 3.26
CA ARG A 50 5.64 13.08 3.84
C ARG A 50 5.53 13.50 5.29
N THR A 51 4.39 13.33 5.91
CA THR A 51 4.29 13.58 7.34
C THR A 51 5.05 12.52 8.14
N HIS A 52 5.35 11.40 7.52
CA HIS A 52 6.11 10.35 8.18
C HIS A 52 7.15 9.75 7.24
N THR A 53 8.11 9.06 7.82
CA THR A 53 9.08 8.32 7.02
C THR A 53 8.47 7.01 6.58
N GLN A 54 9.13 6.34 5.65
CA GLN A 54 8.67 5.03 5.22
C GLN A 54 8.60 4.06 6.40
N ASP A 55 9.62 4.09 7.25
CA ASP A 55 9.64 3.20 8.40
C ASP A 55 8.49 3.49 9.36
N GLU A 56 8.19 4.74 9.54
CA GLU A 56 7.09 5.11 10.43
C GLU A 56 5.75 4.66 9.87
N TRP A 57 5.56 4.82 8.56
CA TRP A 57 4.32 4.34 7.96
C TRP A 57 4.20 2.82 8.09
N GLU A 58 5.30 2.13 7.91
CA GLU A 58 5.30 0.68 8.03
C GLU A 58 4.91 0.24 9.44
N GLU A 59 5.45 0.91 10.43
CA GLU A 59 5.12 0.61 11.81
C GLU A 59 3.65 0.87 12.11
N LEU A 60 3.16 2.00 11.65
CA LEU A 60 1.76 2.34 11.87
C LEU A 60 0.84 1.32 11.23
N TYR A 61 1.19 0.88 10.05
CA TYR A 61 0.37 -0.10 9.35
C TYR A 61 0.43 -1.46 10.06
N ALA A 62 1.61 -1.87 10.48
CA ALA A 62 1.78 -3.15 11.15
C ALA A 62 1.05 -3.19 12.49
N ASP A 63 0.98 -2.06 13.16
CA ASP A 63 0.31 -1.97 14.45
C ASP A 63 -1.18 -1.67 14.33
N ASP A 64 -1.69 -1.66 13.10
CA ASP A 64 -3.09 -1.37 12.84
C ASP A 64 -3.47 0.05 13.28
N ASP A 65 -2.52 0.95 13.23
CA ASP A 65 -2.73 2.34 13.62
C ASP A 65 -2.80 3.28 12.44
N PHE A 66 -2.75 2.75 11.23
CA PHE A 66 -2.72 3.59 10.03
C PHE A 66 -3.98 4.45 9.91
N LYS A 67 -5.13 3.88 10.17
CA LYS A 67 -6.38 4.62 10.06
C LYS A 67 -6.45 5.71 11.13
N ALA A 68 -6.05 5.39 12.33
CA ALA A 68 -6.07 6.37 13.41
C ALA A 68 -5.13 7.53 13.11
N GLU A 69 -3.97 7.22 12.56
CA GLU A 69 -3.02 8.26 12.21
C GLU A 69 -3.53 9.11 11.06
N THR A 70 -4.20 8.49 10.10
CA THR A 70 -4.81 9.24 9.01
C THR A 70 -5.84 10.22 9.56
N LYS A 71 -6.62 9.78 10.53
CA LYS A 71 -7.61 10.67 11.14
C LYS A 71 -6.94 11.80 11.91
N ARG A 72 -5.82 11.50 12.55
CA ARG A 72 -5.10 12.53 13.28
C ARG A 72 -4.57 13.62 12.34
N ILE A 73 -4.07 13.20 11.19
CA ILE A 73 -3.53 14.14 10.21
C ILE A 73 -4.66 14.91 9.52
N CYS A 74 -5.77 14.23 9.27
CA CYS A 74 -6.92 14.82 8.59
C CYS A 74 -8.15 14.67 9.49
N PRO A 75 -8.28 15.49 10.51
CA PRO A 75 -9.37 15.30 11.49
C PRO A 75 -10.76 15.36 10.91
N LYS A 76 -10.92 16.06 9.82
CA LYS A 76 -12.26 16.19 9.23
C LYS A 76 -12.62 15.03 8.30
N LEU A 77 -11.68 14.12 8.06
CA LEU A 77 -11.94 13.02 7.15
C LEU A 77 -12.87 11.99 7.81
N PRO A 78 -14.01 11.69 7.19
CA PRO A 78 -14.86 10.64 7.73
C PRO A 78 -14.29 9.30 7.26
N LEU A 79 -13.69 8.57 8.19
CA LEU A 79 -13.02 7.32 7.84
C LEU A 79 -13.91 6.30 7.14
N LYS A 80 -15.20 6.30 7.47
CA LYS A 80 -16.09 5.34 6.83
C LYS A 80 -16.28 5.61 5.35
N LYS A 81 -15.89 6.76 4.87
CA LYS A 81 -15.99 7.01 3.44
C LYS A 81 -14.86 6.35 2.67
N ILE A 82 -13.87 5.84 3.36
CA ILE A 82 -12.78 5.13 2.74
C ILE A 82 -13.12 3.65 2.81
N LYS A 83 -13.31 3.03 1.67
CA LYS A 83 -13.64 1.62 1.64
C LYS A 83 -12.56 0.79 2.31
N LYS A 84 -12.97 -0.30 2.93
CA LYS A 84 -12.04 -1.14 3.64
C LYS A 84 -10.86 -1.56 2.77
N SER A 85 -11.13 -1.93 1.53
CA SER A 85 -10.07 -2.37 0.65
C SER A 85 -9.17 -1.25 0.18
N TRP A 86 -9.57 -0.02 0.37
CA TRP A 86 -8.77 1.12 -0.08
C TRP A 86 -7.62 1.45 0.87
N TRP A 87 -7.72 1.01 2.12
CA TRP A 87 -6.69 1.35 3.09
C TRP A 87 -5.33 0.77 2.72
N ASP A 88 -5.31 -0.43 2.16
CA ASP A 88 -4.04 -1.02 1.73
C ASP A 88 -3.41 -0.22 0.60
N HIS A 89 -4.23 0.26 -0.31
CA HIS A 89 -3.72 1.09 -1.41
C HIS A 89 -3.18 2.41 -0.87
N LEU A 90 -3.91 3.01 0.05
CA LEU A 90 -3.44 4.26 0.64
C LEU A 90 -2.13 4.06 1.37
N TYR A 91 -1.99 2.94 2.06
CA TYR A 91 -0.74 2.65 2.74
C TYR A 91 0.41 2.56 1.75
N GLU A 92 0.22 1.84 0.66
CA GLU A 92 1.28 1.72 -0.35
C GLU A 92 1.67 3.07 -0.89
N PHE A 93 0.69 3.94 -1.09
CA PHE A 93 0.96 5.28 -1.56
C PHE A 93 1.79 6.07 -0.54
N THR A 94 1.40 6.03 0.73
CA THR A 94 2.14 6.78 1.75
C THR A 94 3.53 6.22 1.94
N TYR A 95 3.67 4.91 1.84
CA TYR A 95 4.97 4.29 1.98
C TYR A 95 5.89 4.73 0.85
N GLU A 96 5.37 4.69 -0.36
CA GLU A 96 6.20 5.04 -1.53
C GLU A 96 6.70 6.47 -1.47
N TYR A 97 5.84 7.39 -1.05
CA TYR A 97 6.20 8.81 -1.05
C TYR A 97 6.61 9.34 0.32
N GLY A 98 6.73 8.47 1.30
CA GLY A 98 7.15 8.89 2.63
C GLY A 98 8.56 9.45 2.60
N THR A 99 8.86 10.27 3.61
CA THR A 99 10.16 10.88 3.70
C THR A 99 11.24 9.81 3.77
N GLY A 100 12.31 10.01 3.08
CA GLY A 100 13.41 9.04 3.10
C GLY A 100 13.25 7.94 2.08
N GLY A 101 12.16 7.94 1.34
CA GLY A 101 11.96 6.91 0.34
C GLY A 101 12.74 7.21 -0.93
N SER A 102 12.80 6.19 -1.77
CA SER A 102 13.53 6.35 -3.02
C SER A 102 12.79 7.25 -3.99
N HIS A 103 11.48 7.38 -3.83
CA HIS A 103 10.72 8.23 -4.70
C HIS A 103 10.57 9.57 -4.03
N VAL A 104 11.43 10.47 -4.27
CA VAL A 104 11.34 11.77 -3.66
C VAL A 104 10.77 12.72 -4.68
N PRO A 105 9.58 13.21 -4.46
CA PRO A 105 8.98 14.09 -5.44
C PRO A 105 9.73 15.38 -5.46
N LYS A 106 9.81 15.97 -6.61
CA LYS A 106 10.44 17.22 -6.68
C LYS A 106 9.44 18.21 -6.37
N CYS A 107 9.70 19.15 -5.68
CA CYS A 107 8.69 20.14 -5.35
C CYS A 107 8.58 21.17 -6.35
#